data_dd7703085b720c39eb53dc6e91f4cde5
#
_entry.id   dd7703085b720c39eb53dc6e91f4cde5
#
_cell.length_a   1.000
_cell.length_b   1.000
_cell.length_c   1.000
_cell.angle_alpha   90.00
_cell.angle_beta   90.00
_cell.angle_gamma   90.00
#
_symmetry.space_group_name_H-M   'P 1'
#
loop_
_entity.id
_entity.type
_entity.pdbx_description
1 polymer ?
#
loop_
_entity_poly.entity_id
_entity_poly.type
_entity_poly.pdbx_seq_one_letter_code
_entity_poly.pdbx_strand_id
1 'polypeptide(L)'
;VKNQNPFGTCWAFGMAAIMETSLLAQNKGTYDLSEEHLSYFFSNRQNDPLGNTPDDKNYVLGNYHETGGNDHLAAIYLSTWAGMTTEADVPFPTDSSHQNDLTVQIPESKAYNSAAYLKNASVSKYSEERMKEMLLNDHAVSIMLYMKESYVNPDTAAYCYPVGKSNSTVINHIVTVVGWDDTYSKDNFLPVSNVTSDGAWIIKNSWGEKKGDGGYYYLSYQDPNINKLVSAEAVAVSDQKYRNNYFYDGSSALSVIPIQAGQSVAAVYETTAGKGKAEVLGEVNLVTNSDNACYKIQIYTDLTDPYDPESGTAAYAAPYEFEQPIAGVQTISVPEVVLKQGSRYSVVITNSGIDKISFGVEAKSSYGNWFTCTAGIETGQTFYKSASETARWTDGKTKNWTARIKAHTRTLNQSWVPDTPVFQVKAYNSGYNLISWEKVSGVTGYYVYRKPAAGGKWSKIADVGTSELKYKDSKVTANASYRYTVKAYYEASGKRYSGKYKTGDVIKAAPAVQKVTSVKSEKNGIRIRWKPQKKCDGYYIYRKKKGGSYQLIKKISNGNSSSYLDKKAQKGVSYYYA
;
A
#
# COMPACT_ATOMS: atom_id res chain seq x y z
N VAL A 1 -27.96 16.78 6.47
CA VAL A 1 -28.25 15.33 6.56
C VAL A 1 -29.24 14.94 5.46
N LYS A 2 -28.88 13.95 4.62
CA LYS A 2 -29.71 13.43 3.54
C LYS A 2 -30.93 12.63 4.06
N ASN A 3 -31.89 12.37 3.19
CA ASN A 3 -33.10 11.63 3.49
C ASN A 3 -33.27 10.43 2.59
N GLN A 4 -33.17 9.21 3.13
CA GLN A 4 -33.38 7.96 2.40
C GLN A 4 -34.85 7.65 2.10
N ASN A 5 -35.79 8.27 2.85
CA ASN A 5 -37.19 7.91 2.72
C ASN A 5 -37.75 8.22 1.31
N PRO A 6 -38.55 7.30 0.76
CA PRO A 6 -39.17 6.13 1.44
C PRO A 6 -38.38 4.81 1.30
N PHE A 7 -37.11 4.82 0.96
CA PHE A 7 -36.35 3.64 0.53
C PHE A 7 -35.63 2.91 1.67
N GLY A 8 -35.36 1.61 1.51
CA GLY A 8 -34.62 0.75 2.45
C GLY A 8 -33.11 0.76 2.24
N THR A 9 -32.51 1.93 1.97
CA THR A 9 -31.10 2.08 1.53
C THR A 9 -30.16 2.60 2.60
N CYS A 10 -30.52 2.52 3.89
CA CYS A 10 -29.72 3.02 5.02
C CYS A 10 -28.25 2.54 4.99
N TRP A 11 -27.99 1.35 4.49
CA TRP A 11 -26.66 0.78 4.34
C TRP A 11 -25.77 1.55 3.35
N ALA A 12 -26.36 2.07 2.26
CA ALA A 12 -25.62 2.89 1.31
C ALA A 12 -25.30 4.27 1.88
N PHE A 13 -26.27 4.87 2.65
CA PHE A 13 -26.04 6.13 3.38
C PHE A 13 -24.95 6.00 4.46
N GLY A 14 -24.94 4.87 5.19
CA GLY A 14 -23.90 4.57 6.16
C GLY A 14 -22.52 4.47 5.51
N MET A 15 -22.42 3.75 4.40
CA MET A 15 -21.16 3.60 3.65
C MET A 15 -20.69 4.91 3.04
N ALA A 16 -21.59 5.69 2.43
CA ALA A 16 -21.27 7.02 1.91
C ALA A 16 -20.72 7.93 3.02
N ALA A 17 -21.40 7.99 4.17
CA ALA A 17 -21.01 8.85 5.27
C ALA A 17 -19.62 8.52 5.83
N ILE A 18 -19.24 7.24 6.02
CA ILE A 18 -17.89 6.89 6.50
C ILE A 18 -16.82 7.18 5.46
N MET A 19 -17.09 6.98 4.16
CA MET A 19 -16.15 7.31 3.09
C MET A 19 -15.97 8.84 2.93
N GLU A 20 -17.04 9.61 2.96
CA GLU A 20 -17.01 11.08 2.92
C GLU A 20 -16.23 11.66 4.11
N THR A 21 -16.47 11.12 5.31
CA THR A 21 -15.75 11.52 6.52
C THR A 21 -14.25 11.21 6.42
N SER A 22 -13.90 10.05 5.89
CA SER A 22 -12.50 9.68 5.64
C SER A 22 -11.80 10.66 4.69
N LEU A 23 -12.45 11.05 3.59
CA LEU A 23 -11.90 12.04 2.65
C LEU A 23 -11.77 13.44 3.29
N LEU A 24 -12.75 13.85 4.07
CA LEU A 24 -12.73 15.13 4.79
C LEU A 24 -11.57 15.16 5.81
N ALA A 25 -11.38 14.10 6.59
CA ALA A 25 -10.29 13.98 7.55
C ALA A 25 -8.90 14.02 6.89
N GLN A 26 -8.78 13.55 5.66
CA GLN A 26 -7.57 13.64 4.84
C GLN A 26 -7.38 15.03 4.18
N ASN A 27 -8.24 16.01 4.46
CA ASN A 27 -8.23 17.35 3.84
C ASN A 27 -8.42 17.32 2.31
N LYS A 28 -9.21 16.36 1.79
CA LYS A 28 -9.53 16.25 0.35
C LYS A 28 -10.72 17.09 -0.07
N GLY A 29 -11.30 17.87 0.85
CA GLY A 29 -12.51 18.65 0.64
C GLY A 29 -13.77 17.87 0.97
N THR A 30 -14.92 18.49 0.71
CA THR A 30 -16.23 17.88 0.95
C THR A 30 -16.65 17.09 -0.30
N TYR A 31 -16.94 15.82 -0.11
CA TYR A 31 -17.53 14.94 -1.13
C TYR A 31 -19.00 14.76 -0.82
N ASP A 32 -19.78 14.61 -1.87
CA ASP A 32 -21.19 14.23 -1.85
C ASP A 32 -21.33 12.99 -2.73
N LEU A 33 -21.17 11.82 -2.11
CA LEU A 33 -21.16 10.53 -2.77
C LEU A 33 -22.59 10.03 -2.99
N SER A 34 -22.82 9.36 -4.13
CA SER A 34 -24.14 8.90 -4.53
C SER A 34 -24.48 7.57 -3.84
N GLU A 35 -25.48 7.57 -2.98
CA GLU A 35 -26.06 6.38 -2.39
C GLU A 35 -26.82 5.55 -3.43
N GLU A 36 -27.40 6.21 -4.43
CA GLU A 36 -28.09 5.54 -5.55
C GLU A 36 -27.11 4.71 -6.38
N HIS A 37 -25.94 5.25 -6.69
CA HIS A 37 -24.92 4.53 -7.41
C HIS A 37 -24.54 3.20 -6.72
N LEU A 38 -24.28 3.26 -5.41
CA LEU A 38 -23.97 2.05 -4.64
C LEU A 38 -25.15 1.09 -4.60
N SER A 39 -26.36 1.58 -4.31
CA SER A 39 -27.57 0.77 -4.18
C SER A 39 -27.89 0.05 -5.50
N TYR A 40 -27.81 0.76 -6.62
CA TYR A 40 -28.09 0.21 -7.94
C TYR A 40 -27.04 -0.82 -8.39
N PHE A 41 -25.77 -0.40 -8.46
CA PHE A 41 -24.73 -1.25 -9.03
C PHE A 41 -24.30 -2.41 -8.13
N PHE A 42 -24.63 -2.39 -6.86
CA PHE A 42 -24.44 -3.54 -5.97
C PHE A 42 -25.07 -4.82 -6.53
N SER A 43 -26.23 -4.73 -7.17
CA SER A 43 -26.94 -5.87 -7.74
C SER A 43 -27.09 -5.84 -9.27
N ASN A 44 -26.84 -4.71 -9.92
CA ASN A 44 -27.09 -4.53 -11.36
C ASN A 44 -25.81 -4.41 -12.21
N ARG A 45 -24.60 -4.40 -11.59
CA ARG A 45 -23.34 -4.39 -12.33
C ARG A 45 -23.22 -5.64 -13.22
N GLN A 46 -22.89 -5.44 -14.49
CA GLN A 46 -22.75 -6.52 -15.47
C GLN A 46 -21.30 -6.94 -15.70
N ASN A 47 -20.37 -5.99 -15.75
CA ASN A 47 -18.98 -6.24 -16.12
C ASN A 47 -17.99 -5.58 -15.15
N ASP A 48 -16.77 -6.09 -15.08
CA ASP A 48 -15.63 -5.42 -14.49
C ASP A 48 -14.70 -4.88 -15.61
N PRO A 49 -13.84 -3.86 -15.32
CA PRO A 49 -13.02 -3.22 -16.35
C PRO A 49 -12.04 -4.13 -17.06
N LEU A 50 -11.66 -5.26 -16.45
CA LEU A 50 -10.71 -6.23 -17.03
C LEU A 50 -11.40 -7.48 -17.57
N GLY A 51 -12.72 -7.63 -17.34
CA GLY A 51 -13.52 -8.75 -17.85
C GLY A 51 -13.23 -10.09 -17.15
N ASN A 52 -12.75 -10.06 -15.90
CA ASN A 52 -12.36 -11.26 -15.17
C ASN A 52 -13.50 -11.91 -14.36
N THR A 53 -14.63 -11.20 -14.19
CA THR A 53 -15.73 -11.61 -13.29
C THR A 53 -17.12 -11.56 -13.97
N PRO A 54 -17.30 -12.13 -15.18
CA PRO A 54 -18.56 -12.00 -15.92
C PRO A 54 -19.74 -12.69 -15.21
N ASP A 55 -19.47 -13.73 -14.43
CA ASP A 55 -20.47 -14.56 -13.75
C ASP A 55 -20.63 -14.25 -12.26
N ASP A 56 -19.88 -13.27 -11.74
CA ASP A 56 -19.97 -12.86 -10.35
C ASP A 56 -21.04 -11.80 -10.18
N LYS A 57 -22.18 -12.21 -9.64
CA LYS A 57 -23.35 -11.35 -9.49
C LYS A 57 -23.86 -11.38 -8.05
N ASN A 58 -24.32 -10.23 -7.62
CA ASN A 58 -25.16 -10.08 -6.45
C ASN A 58 -26.61 -10.00 -6.90
N TYR A 59 -27.48 -10.78 -6.30
CA TYR A 59 -28.92 -10.73 -6.57
C TYR A 59 -29.66 -10.37 -5.30
N VAL A 60 -30.47 -9.32 -5.36
CA VAL A 60 -31.44 -8.98 -4.33
C VAL A 60 -32.84 -9.44 -4.80
N LEU A 61 -33.62 -9.92 -3.84
CA LEU A 61 -35.00 -10.35 -4.16
C LEU A 61 -35.92 -9.14 -4.15
N GLY A 62 -36.45 -8.81 -5.33
CA GLY A 62 -37.36 -7.67 -5.52
C GLY A 62 -36.61 -6.39 -5.88
N ASN A 63 -37.14 -5.27 -5.43
CA ASN A 63 -36.58 -3.95 -5.71
C ASN A 63 -35.35 -3.68 -4.83
N TYR A 64 -34.22 -3.30 -5.43
CA TYR A 64 -32.97 -2.99 -4.71
C TYR A 64 -33.12 -1.81 -3.73
N HIS A 65 -34.06 -0.91 -3.95
CA HIS A 65 -34.41 0.15 -3.02
C HIS A 65 -35.11 -0.33 -1.74
N GLU A 66 -35.79 -1.48 -1.76
CA GLU A 66 -36.59 -1.98 -0.64
C GLU A 66 -35.96 -3.17 0.08
N THR A 67 -35.10 -3.88 -0.61
CA THR A 67 -34.55 -5.15 -0.08
C THR A 67 -33.63 -4.95 1.12
N GLY A 68 -33.15 -3.73 1.32
CA GLY A 68 -32.11 -3.45 2.30
C GLY A 68 -30.72 -3.89 1.84
N GLY A 69 -29.76 -3.82 2.74
CA GLY A 69 -28.36 -4.18 2.46
C GLY A 69 -27.54 -4.29 3.74
N ASN A 70 -26.24 -4.34 3.56
CA ASN A 70 -25.29 -4.55 4.64
C ASN A 70 -23.97 -3.83 4.30
N ASP A 71 -23.47 -3.01 5.20
CA ASP A 71 -22.26 -2.23 5.02
C ASP A 71 -20.99 -3.09 4.88
N HIS A 72 -20.93 -4.26 5.54
CA HIS A 72 -19.81 -5.18 5.35
C HIS A 72 -19.83 -5.81 3.93
N LEU A 73 -21.00 -6.18 3.41
CA LEU A 73 -21.13 -6.64 2.02
C LEU A 73 -20.80 -5.52 1.03
N ALA A 74 -21.20 -4.28 1.35
CA ALA A 74 -20.86 -3.11 0.57
C ALA A 74 -19.35 -2.86 0.53
N ALA A 75 -18.65 -3.01 1.65
CA ALA A 75 -17.20 -2.88 1.70
C ALA A 75 -16.48 -3.91 0.81
N ILE A 76 -16.95 -5.18 0.82
CA ILE A 76 -16.43 -6.21 -0.09
C ILE A 76 -16.68 -5.81 -1.56
N TYR A 77 -17.89 -5.38 -1.89
CA TYR A 77 -18.24 -4.90 -3.23
C TYR A 77 -17.36 -3.73 -3.67
N LEU A 78 -17.22 -2.72 -2.84
CA LEU A 78 -16.42 -1.52 -3.14
C LEU A 78 -14.92 -1.79 -3.28
N SER A 79 -14.43 -2.92 -2.74
CA SER A 79 -13.04 -3.35 -2.96
C SER A 79 -12.75 -3.71 -4.43
N THR A 80 -13.78 -3.92 -5.25
CA THR A 80 -13.65 -4.11 -6.71
C THR A 80 -13.44 -2.80 -7.47
N TRP A 81 -13.48 -1.66 -6.79
CA TRP A 81 -13.45 -0.31 -7.35
C TRP A 81 -14.69 0.07 -8.17
N ALA A 82 -15.76 -0.69 -8.09
CA ALA A 82 -17.10 -0.23 -8.47
C ALA A 82 -17.56 0.80 -7.42
N GLY A 83 -16.70 1.84 -7.24
CA GLY A 83 -16.80 2.81 -6.17
C GLY A 83 -17.85 3.86 -6.44
N MET A 84 -18.11 4.68 -5.39
CA MET A 84 -19.19 5.64 -5.49
C MET A 84 -18.79 6.83 -6.37
N THR A 85 -19.68 7.19 -7.29
CA THR A 85 -19.62 8.46 -8.01
C THR A 85 -20.19 9.59 -7.14
N THR A 86 -20.26 10.80 -7.68
CA THR A 86 -20.90 11.93 -6.98
C THR A 86 -22.42 11.85 -7.08
N GLU A 87 -23.12 12.45 -6.11
CA GLU A 87 -24.56 12.66 -6.12
C GLU A 87 -25.03 13.39 -7.39
N ALA A 88 -24.24 14.35 -7.89
CA ALA A 88 -24.53 15.08 -9.11
C ALA A 88 -24.52 14.21 -10.38
N ASP A 89 -23.71 13.13 -10.40
CA ASP A 89 -23.60 12.22 -11.54
C ASP A 89 -24.71 11.16 -11.57
N VAL A 90 -25.12 10.69 -10.39
CA VAL A 90 -26.19 9.70 -10.19
C VAL A 90 -27.00 10.13 -8.96
N PRO A 91 -27.97 11.03 -9.13
CA PRO A 91 -28.76 11.55 -8.03
C PRO A 91 -29.63 10.50 -7.37
N PHE A 92 -29.71 10.56 -6.03
CA PHE A 92 -30.64 9.72 -5.27
C PHE A 92 -32.09 10.19 -5.49
N PRO A 93 -33.05 9.29 -5.76
CA PRO A 93 -34.44 9.66 -6.00
C PRO A 93 -35.07 10.22 -4.72
N THR A 94 -35.73 11.36 -4.82
CA THR A 94 -36.31 12.08 -3.67
C THR A 94 -37.82 11.86 -3.50
N ASP A 95 -38.46 11.13 -4.43
CA ASP A 95 -39.90 10.88 -4.42
C ASP A 95 -40.22 9.40 -4.51
N SER A 96 -41.45 9.05 -4.09
CA SER A 96 -41.95 7.69 -4.09
C SER A 96 -42.32 7.14 -5.49
N SER A 97 -42.24 7.97 -6.54
CA SER A 97 -42.57 7.53 -7.91
C SER A 97 -41.57 6.46 -8.40
N HIS A 98 -40.34 6.47 -7.86
CA HIS A 98 -39.30 5.50 -8.17
C HIS A 98 -39.31 4.27 -7.25
N GLN A 99 -40.11 4.25 -6.18
CA GLN A 99 -40.10 3.18 -5.17
C GLN A 99 -40.43 1.79 -5.77
N ASN A 100 -41.28 1.74 -6.77
CA ASN A 100 -41.68 0.51 -7.44
C ASN A 100 -41.25 0.45 -8.90
N ASP A 101 -40.44 1.41 -9.36
CA ASP A 101 -40.00 1.46 -10.75
C ASP A 101 -38.74 0.62 -10.95
N LEU A 102 -38.91 -0.65 -11.28
CA LEU A 102 -37.84 -1.57 -11.66
C LEU A 102 -37.27 -1.31 -13.06
N THR A 103 -37.83 -0.31 -13.79
CA THR A 103 -37.39 0.04 -15.15
C THR A 103 -36.29 1.10 -15.19
N VAL A 104 -36.03 1.79 -14.08
CA VAL A 104 -34.93 2.73 -13.99
C VAL A 104 -33.60 2.01 -14.21
N GLN A 105 -32.93 2.34 -15.31
CA GLN A 105 -31.65 1.76 -15.65
C GLN A 105 -30.57 2.85 -15.65
N ILE A 106 -29.61 2.71 -14.76
CA ILE A 106 -28.39 3.52 -14.81
C ILE A 106 -27.44 2.86 -15.81
N PRO A 107 -26.90 3.60 -16.80
CA PRO A 107 -26.01 3.03 -17.81
C PRO A 107 -24.82 2.32 -17.18
N GLU A 108 -24.48 1.12 -17.66
CA GLU A 108 -23.35 0.30 -17.17
C GLU A 108 -22.00 1.06 -17.17
N SER A 109 -21.84 2.01 -18.10
CA SER A 109 -20.65 2.89 -18.15
C SER A 109 -20.44 3.74 -16.89
N LYS A 110 -21.47 3.88 -16.04
CA LYS A 110 -21.39 4.58 -14.76
C LYS A 110 -20.84 3.70 -13.63
N ALA A 111 -20.91 2.36 -13.74
CA ALA A 111 -20.54 1.44 -12.66
C ALA A 111 -19.13 1.67 -12.08
N TYR A 112 -18.19 2.06 -12.92
CA TYR A 112 -16.78 2.35 -12.54
C TYR A 112 -16.40 3.82 -12.74
N ASN A 113 -17.40 4.71 -12.93
CA ASN A 113 -17.17 6.16 -12.94
C ASN A 113 -17.14 6.70 -11.51
N SER A 114 -16.06 6.45 -10.81
CA SER A 114 -15.95 6.71 -9.37
C SER A 114 -15.37 8.10 -9.09
N ALA A 115 -15.87 8.77 -8.05
CA ALA A 115 -15.25 9.95 -7.45
C ALA A 115 -14.24 9.55 -6.36
N ALA A 116 -14.52 8.44 -5.67
CA ALA A 116 -13.66 7.86 -4.66
C ALA A 116 -13.71 6.33 -4.69
N TYR A 117 -12.60 5.71 -4.26
CA TYR A 117 -12.47 4.27 -4.06
C TYR A 117 -12.37 3.92 -2.59
N LEU A 118 -12.88 2.77 -2.21
CA LEU A 118 -12.58 2.17 -0.91
C LEU A 118 -11.14 1.64 -0.93
N LYS A 119 -10.32 2.09 0.02
CA LYS A 119 -8.97 1.59 0.24
C LYS A 119 -8.95 0.49 1.29
N ASN A 120 -9.51 0.78 2.47
CA ASN A 120 -9.61 -0.13 3.60
C ASN A 120 -11.00 -0.08 4.20
N ALA A 121 -11.45 -1.19 4.81
CA ALA A 121 -12.59 -1.21 5.69
C ALA A 121 -12.29 -2.12 6.88
N SER A 122 -12.50 -1.61 8.08
CA SER A 122 -12.40 -2.37 9.33
C SER A 122 -13.76 -2.86 9.75
N VAL A 123 -13.88 -4.12 10.13
CA VAL A 123 -15.14 -4.74 10.57
C VAL A 123 -14.92 -5.39 11.93
N SER A 124 -15.64 -4.97 12.93
CA SER A 124 -15.50 -5.47 14.30
C SER A 124 -16.83 -5.77 14.96
N LYS A 125 -16.76 -6.55 16.02
CA LYS A 125 -17.89 -6.65 16.97
C LYS A 125 -17.94 -5.39 17.83
N TYR A 126 -19.14 -5.05 18.28
CA TYR A 126 -19.32 -3.93 19.16
C TYR A 126 -18.70 -4.18 20.54
N SER A 127 -17.93 -3.23 21.02
CA SER A 127 -17.66 -2.89 22.39
C SER A 127 -17.46 -1.37 22.46
N GLU A 128 -17.70 -0.76 23.62
CA GLU A 128 -17.54 0.68 23.79
C GLU A 128 -16.10 1.13 23.51
N GLU A 129 -15.11 0.38 24.01
CA GLU A 129 -13.70 0.64 23.78
C GLU A 129 -13.35 0.58 22.29
N ARG A 130 -13.82 -0.47 21.59
CA ARG A 130 -13.57 -0.64 20.16
C ARG A 130 -14.21 0.47 19.33
N MET A 131 -15.41 0.90 19.68
CA MET A 131 -16.09 2.02 19.03
C MET A 131 -15.28 3.32 19.19
N LYS A 132 -14.86 3.64 20.41
CA LYS A 132 -14.05 4.84 20.67
C LYS A 132 -12.69 4.78 19.94
N GLU A 133 -12.03 3.60 19.93
CA GLU A 133 -10.80 3.38 19.16
C GLU A 133 -11.00 3.65 17.68
N MET A 134 -12.04 3.08 17.07
CA MET A 134 -12.34 3.26 15.64
C MET A 134 -12.71 4.72 15.33
N LEU A 135 -13.47 5.40 16.18
CA LEU A 135 -13.79 6.83 16.02
C LEU A 135 -12.56 7.72 16.09
N LEU A 136 -11.61 7.41 16.96
CA LEU A 136 -10.35 8.17 17.07
C LEU A 136 -9.46 7.98 15.84
N ASN A 137 -9.48 6.80 15.21
CA ASN A 137 -8.65 6.48 14.07
C ASN A 137 -9.30 6.86 12.73
N ASP A 138 -10.61 6.57 12.59
CA ASP A 138 -11.32 6.61 11.31
C ASP A 138 -12.37 7.73 11.24
N HIS A 139 -12.60 8.43 12.35
CA HIS A 139 -13.49 9.60 12.53
C HIS A 139 -14.99 9.34 12.38
N ALA A 140 -15.42 8.24 11.78
CA ALA A 140 -16.81 7.83 11.70
C ALA A 140 -16.92 6.30 11.59
N VAL A 141 -17.97 5.75 12.20
CA VAL A 141 -18.23 4.30 12.23
C VAL A 141 -19.69 4.04 11.89
N SER A 142 -19.93 3.25 10.85
CA SER A 142 -21.25 2.72 10.52
C SER A 142 -21.61 1.59 11.48
N ILE A 143 -22.83 1.57 11.98
CA ILE A 143 -23.33 0.55 12.91
C ILE A 143 -24.68 0.00 12.46
N MET A 144 -24.85 -1.28 12.74
CA MET A 144 -26.13 -1.97 12.59
C MET A 144 -26.86 -1.99 13.92
N LEU A 145 -28.14 -1.65 13.94
CA LEU A 145 -28.97 -1.70 15.14
C LEU A 145 -30.44 -2.00 14.80
N TYR A 146 -31.20 -2.29 15.85
CA TYR A 146 -32.66 -2.25 15.74
C TYR A 146 -33.15 -0.88 16.19
N MET A 147 -33.77 -0.11 15.29
CA MET A 147 -34.29 1.21 15.58
C MET A 147 -35.80 1.26 15.40
N LYS A 148 -36.50 1.83 16.37
CA LYS A 148 -37.96 2.02 16.36
C LYS A 148 -38.31 3.39 16.92
N GLU A 149 -38.99 4.22 16.14
CA GLU A 149 -39.33 5.62 16.53
C GLU A 149 -40.02 5.76 17.89
N SER A 150 -40.79 4.76 18.34
CA SER A 150 -41.46 4.80 19.63
C SER A 150 -40.53 4.79 20.84
N TYR A 151 -39.22 4.57 20.66
CA TYR A 151 -38.19 4.67 21.69
C TYR A 151 -37.29 5.90 21.54
N VAL A 152 -37.61 6.77 20.60
CA VAL A 152 -36.96 8.08 20.46
C VAL A 152 -37.67 9.07 21.37
N ASN A 153 -36.92 9.79 22.21
CA ASN A 153 -37.43 10.93 22.90
C ASN A 153 -37.53 12.14 21.95
N PRO A 154 -38.72 12.64 21.61
CA PRO A 154 -38.88 13.71 20.63
C PRO A 154 -38.27 15.06 21.06
N ASP A 155 -38.12 15.28 22.36
CA ASP A 155 -37.63 16.54 22.92
C ASP A 155 -36.09 16.63 22.96
N THR A 156 -35.42 15.47 23.06
CA THR A 156 -33.96 15.38 23.24
C THR A 156 -33.25 14.64 22.09
N ALA A 157 -34.00 14.05 21.14
CA ALA A 157 -33.50 13.14 20.10
C ALA A 157 -32.73 11.91 20.66
N ALA A 158 -32.90 11.59 21.95
CA ALA A 158 -32.26 10.45 22.58
C ALA A 158 -32.98 9.15 22.22
N TYR A 159 -32.20 8.11 21.92
CA TYR A 159 -32.70 6.78 21.56
C TYR A 159 -32.04 5.69 22.39
N CYS A 160 -32.83 4.77 22.88
CA CYS A 160 -32.37 3.49 23.42
C CYS A 160 -33.51 2.47 23.34
N TYR A 161 -33.23 1.30 22.75
CA TYR A 161 -34.13 0.15 22.94
C TYR A 161 -34.09 -0.29 24.42
N PRO A 162 -35.21 -0.80 25.00
CA PRO A 162 -35.24 -1.09 26.43
C PRO A 162 -34.10 -2.01 26.87
N VAL A 163 -33.31 -1.49 27.83
CA VAL A 163 -32.18 -2.21 28.43
C VAL A 163 -32.70 -3.50 29.10
N GLY A 164 -31.96 -4.58 28.91
CA GLY A 164 -32.34 -5.94 29.34
C GLY A 164 -33.31 -6.66 28.41
N LYS A 165 -33.78 -6.02 27.36
CA LYS A 165 -34.50 -6.67 26.26
C LYS A 165 -33.60 -6.62 25.04
N SER A 166 -33.49 -7.69 24.27
CA SER A 166 -32.71 -7.72 23.03
C SER A 166 -33.62 -8.10 21.86
N ASN A 167 -33.42 -7.42 20.75
CA ASN A 167 -34.01 -7.78 19.46
C ASN A 167 -32.89 -7.98 18.43
N SER A 168 -31.73 -8.46 18.88
CA SER A 168 -30.50 -8.62 18.10
C SER A 168 -30.65 -9.56 16.87
N THR A 169 -31.73 -10.30 16.80
CA THR A 169 -32.08 -11.13 15.64
C THR A 169 -32.77 -10.33 14.52
N VAL A 170 -33.21 -9.11 14.81
CA VAL A 170 -33.92 -8.25 13.85
C VAL A 170 -33.18 -6.92 13.77
N ILE A 171 -32.17 -6.87 12.94
CA ILE A 171 -31.52 -5.61 12.54
C ILE A 171 -32.38 -4.99 11.44
N ASN A 172 -32.76 -3.73 11.61
CA ASN A 172 -33.61 -3.04 10.64
C ASN A 172 -33.06 -1.71 10.15
N HIS A 173 -31.93 -1.25 10.73
CA HIS A 173 -31.41 0.06 10.39
C HIS A 173 -29.88 0.13 10.51
N ILE A 174 -29.28 1.00 9.71
CA ILE A 174 -27.85 1.37 9.76
C ILE A 174 -27.75 2.87 9.91
N VAL A 175 -26.90 3.31 10.83
CA VAL A 175 -26.59 4.72 11.08
C VAL A 175 -25.09 4.91 11.23
N THR A 176 -24.63 6.16 11.18
CA THR A 176 -23.21 6.50 11.32
C THR A 176 -22.94 7.17 12.65
N VAL A 177 -22.10 6.57 13.49
CA VAL A 177 -21.58 7.20 14.71
C VAL A 177 -20.48 8.17 14.30
N VAL A 178 -20.59 9.41 14.77
CA VAL A 178 -19.64 10.50 14.43
C VAL A 178 -18.98 11.12 15.68
N GLY A 179 -19.31 10.60 16.86
CA GLY A 179 -18.74 11.06 18.13
C GLY A 179 -19.44 10.42 19.31
N TRP A 180 -19.11 10.91 20.50
CA TRP A 180 -19.73 10.49 21.76
C TRP A 180 -19.72 11.61 22.79
N ASP A 181 -20.58 11.48 23.83
CA ASP A 181 -20.60 12.32 25.01
C ASP A 181 -20.77 11.43 26.24
N ASP A 182 -19.70 11.27 27.02
CA ASP A 182 -19.70 10.47 28.27
C ASP A 182 -20.56 11.06 29.36
N THR A 183 -20.95 12.34 29.25
CA THR A 183 -21.76 13.08 30.25
C THR A 183 -23.21 13.25 29.83
N TYR A 184 -23.60 12.71 28.64
CA TYR A 184 -24.98 12.81 28.16
C TYR A 184 -25.93 12.13 29.15
N SER A 185 -26.84 12.94 29.78
CA SER A 185 -27.65 12.46 30.87
C SER A 185 -28.59 11.32 30.49
N LYS A 186 -28.62 10.28 31.30
CA LYS A 186 -29.59 9.17 31.18
C LYS A 186 -31.04 9.65 31.24
N ASP A 187 -31.31 10.78 31.88
CA ASP A 187 -32.66 11.34 32.04
C ASP A 187 -33.21 11.91 30.70
N ASN A 188 -32.37 12.06 29.68
CA ASN A 188 -32.77 12.44 28.34
C ASN A 188 -33.46 11.29 27.58
N PHE A 189 -33.29 10.04 28.02
CA PHE A 189 -33.94 8.89 27.39
C PHE A 189 -35.35 8.67 27.91
N LEU A 190 -36.21 8.06 27.10
CA LEU A 190 -37.56 7.74 27.56
C LEU A 190 -37.53 6.75 28.74
N PRO A 191 -38.38 6.91 29.77
CA PRO A 191 -38.42 6.02 30.93
C PRO A 191 -38.58 4.53 30.56
N VAL A 192 -39.31 4.24 29.48
CA VAL A 192 -39.52 2.86 28.98
C VAL A 192 -38.21 2.19 28.53
N SER A 193 -37.17 2.95 28.22
CA SER A 193 -35.87 2.43 27.82
C SER A 193 -35.04 1.92 29.00
N ASN A 194 -35.36 2.26 30.25
CA ASN A 194 -34.67 1.81 31.45
C ASN A 194 -33.15 2.08 31.46
N VAL A 195 -32.71 3.21 30.88
CA VAL A 195 -31.29 3.61 30.91
C VAL A 195 -30.88 3.98 32.32
N THR A 196 -29.77 3.43 32.81
CA THR A 196 -29.33 3.55 34.20
C THR A 196 -28.04 4.35 34.39
N SER A 197 -27.27 4.58 33.33
CA SER A 197 -26.04 5.38 33.35
C SER A 197 -26.03 6.42 32.25
N ASP A 198 -25.28 7.49 32.48
CA ASP A 198 -25.00 8.53 31.50
C ASP A 198 -24.13 7.97 30.37
N GLY A 199 -24.10 8.69 29.27
CA GLY A 199 -23.28 8.43 28.08
C GLY A 199 -24.09 8.06 26.85
N ALA A 200 -23.72 8.69 25.72
CA ALA A 200 -24.36 8.44 24.42
C ALA A 200 -23.39 8.56 23.25
N TRP A 201 -23.63 7.76 22.23
CA TRP A 201 -23.07 7.93 20.89
C TRP A 201 -23.85 9.01 20.16
N ILE A 202 -23.13 9.90 19.47
CA ILE A 202 -23.72 10.88 18.55
C ILE A 202 -23.82 10.21 17.18
N ILE A 203 -25.05 9.96 16.72
CA ILE A 203 -25.29 9.28 15.45
C ILE A 203 -25.86 10.24 14.40
N LYS A 204 -25.29 10.21 13.20
CA LYS A 204 -25.85 10.81 11.98
C LYS A 204 -26.81 9.82 11.37
N ASN A 205 -28.10 10.16 11.29
CA ASN A 205 -29.11 9.33 10.67
C ASN A 205 -29.30 9.72 9.18
N SER A 206 -30.15 9.01 8.47
CA SER A 206 -30.50 9.19 7.06
C SER A 206 -32.01 9.51 6.87
N TRP A 207 -32.62 10.26 7.79
CA TRP A 207 -34.03 10.62 7.76
C TRP A 207 -34.29 12.12 7.55
N GLY A 208 -33.25 12.84 7.06
CA GLY A 208 -33.28 14.26 6.80
C GLY A 208 -33.16 15.15 8.04
N GLU A 209 -32.90 16.43 7.81
CA GLU A 209 -32.64 17.42 8.86
C GLU A 209 -33.85 17.77 9.74
N LYS A 210 -35.06 17.45 9.28
CA LYS A 210 -36.28 17.74 10.03
C LYS A 210 -36.60 16.72 11.14
N LYS A 211 -35.83 15.65 11.23
CA LYS A 211 -35.97 14.60 12.23
C LYS A 211 -34.81 14.67 13.24
N GLY A 212 -35.07 14.30 14.51
CA GLY A 212 -34.09 14.36 15.56
C GLY A 212 -33.55 15.77 15.81
N ASP A 213 -32.32 15.89 16.21
CA ASP A 213 -31.58 17.16 16.36
C ASP A 213 -30.84 17.47 15.06
N GLY A 214 -31.52 18.12 14.10
CA GLY A 214 -30.94 18.43 12.78
C GLY A 214 -30.54 17.18 11.98
N GLY A 215 -31.18 16.04 12.21
CA GLY A 215 -30.84 14.74 11.60
C GLY A 215 -29.92 13.88 12.44
N TYR A 216 -29.47 14.37 13.58
CA TYR A 216 -28.65 13.63 14.54
C TYR A 216 -29.50 13.10 15.70
N TYR A 217 -28.98 12.05 16.34
CA TYR A 217 -29.60 11.42 17.51
C TYR A 217 -28.53 11.01 18.51
N TYR A 218 -28.95 10.79 19.75
CA TYR A 218 -28.08 10.37 20.85
C TYR A 218 -28.46 8.95 21.27
N LEU A 219 -27.63 7.98 20.87
CA LEU A 219 -27.83 6.56 21.11
C LEU A 219 -27.14 6.17 22.44
N SER A 220 -27.90 5.65 23.42
CA SER A 220 -27.32 5.21 24.67
C SER A 220 -26.23 4.16 24.49
N TYR A 221 -25.14 4.23 25.28
CA TYR A 221 -24.14 3.15 25.39
C TYR A 221 -24.76 1.82 25.81
N GLN A 222 -25.90 1.87 26.52
CA GLN A 222 -26.61 0.70 27.03
C GLN A 222 -27.58 0.08 26.01
N ASP A 223 -27.66 0.58 24.77
CA ASP A 223 -28.52 -0.03 23.77
C ASP A 223 -28.08 -1.47 23.48
N PRO A 224 -28.93 -2.48 23.69
CA PRO A 224 -28.57 -3.88 23.60
C PRO A 224 -28.47 -4.42 22.16
N ASN A 225 -28.80 -3.60 21.17
CA ASN A 225 -28.90 -4.04 19.77
C ASN A 225 -27.80 -3.49 18.87
N ILE A 226 -26.84 -2.73 19.41
CA ILE A 226 -25.66 -2.34 18.64
C ILE A 226 -24.88 -3.62 18.29
N ASN A 227 -24.67 -3.87 17.00
CA ASN A 227 -24.11 -5.13 16.56
C ASN A 227 -22.69 -4.94 15.96
N LYS A 228 -22.60 -4.73 14.67
CA LYS A 228 -21.33 -4.60 13.97
C LYS A 228 -20.90 -3.16 13.85
N LEU A 229 -19.60 -2.98 13.88
CA LEU A 229 -18.92 -1.72 13.61
C LEU A 229 -18.23 -1.85 12.24
N VAL A 230 -18.42 -0.88 11.37
CA VAL A 230 -17.71 -0.78 10.10
C VAL A 230 -17.16 0.62 9.95
N SER A 231 -15.85 0.74 9.75
CA SER A 231 -15.21 2.00 9.34
C SER A 231 -14.57 1.85 7.97
N ALA A 232 -14.25 2.97 7.31
CA ALA A 232 -13.67 2.96 5.98
C ALA A 232 -12.58 4.02 5.81
N GLU A 233 -11.50 3.65 5.13
CA GLU A 233 -10.56 4.58 4.53
C GLU A 233 -10.86 4.67 3.02
N ALA A 234 -11.20 5.86 2.56
CA ALA A 234 -11.43 6.14 1.14
C ALA A 234 -10.24 6.87 0.53
N VAL A 235 -10.07 6.72 -0.78
CA VAL A 235 -9.10 7.48 -1.57
C VAL A 235 -9.81 8.20 -2.72
N ALA A 236 -9.56 9.49 -2.88
CA ALA A 236 -10.08 10.24 -4.01
C ALA A 236 -9.48 9.71 -5.32
N VAL A 237 -10.29 9.63 -6.37
CA VAL A 237 -9.82 9.14 -7.69
C VAL A 237 -8.62 9.93 -8.21
N SER A 238 -8.56 11.25 -7.94
CA SER A 238 -7.41 12.08 -8.34
C SER A 238 -6.09 11.63 -7.72
N ASP A 239 -6.12 11.04 -6.54
CA ASP A 239 -4.95 10.62 -5.77
C ASP A 239 -4.59 9.15 -5.99
N GLN A 240 -5.48 8.39 -6.64
CA GLN A 240 -5.25 6.97 -6.90
C GLN A 240 -4.08 6.78 -7.86
N LYS A 241 -3.01 6.19 -7.34
CA LYS A 241 -1.76 5.91 -8.07
C LYS A 241 -1.90 4.75 -9.04
N TYR A 242 -2.55 3.69 -8.62
CA TYR A 242 -2.77 2.48 -9.41
C TYR A 242 -4.12 2.57 -10.09
N ARG A 243 -4.22 2.10 -11.36
CA ARG A 243 -5.41 2.28 -12.19
C ARG A 243 -6.01 0.97 -12.68
N ASN A 244 -5.32 -0.14 -12.49
CA ASN A 244 -5.81 -1.47 -12.80
C ASN A 244 -5.98 -2.23 -11.49
N ASN A 245 -7.15 -2.85 -11.32
CA ASN A 245 -7.48 -3.72 -10.20
C ASN A 245 -7.72 -5.12 -10.76
N TYR A 246 -6.78 -6.03 -10.52
CA TYR A 246 -6.90 -7.44 -10.93
C TYR A 246 -7.57 -8.23 -9.82
N PHE A 247 -8.69 -8.87 -10.10
CA PHE A 247 -9.43 -9.70 -9.15
C PHE A 247 -10.30 -10.74 -9.88
N TYR A 248 -10.69 -11.79 -9.15
CA TYR A 248 -11.59 -12.85 -9.59
C TYR A 248 -12.78 -13.02 -8.63
N ASP A 249 -12.93 -12.11 -7.67
CA ASP A 249 -13.93 -12.15 -6.61
C ASP A 249 -14.89 -10.95 -6.72
N GLY A 250 -15.74 -10.97 -7.73
CA GLY A 250 -16.62 -9.85 -8.10
C GLY A 250 -17.90 -9.74 -7.28
N SER A 251 -18.36 -10.81 -6.61
CA SER A 251 -19.55 -10.79 -5.76
C SER A 251 -19.22 -10.50 -4.29
N SER A 252 -20.25 -10.23 -3.48
CA SER A 252 -20.10 -9.80 -2.08
C SER A 252 -20.32 -10.91 -1.05
N ALA A 253 -20.16 -12.18 -1.40
CA ALA A 253 -20.33 -13.28 -0.47
C ALA A 253 -19.38 -13.18 0.74
N LEU A 254 -19.90 -13.35 1.95
CA LEU A 254 -19.15 -13.39 3.20
C LEU A 254 -18.69 -14.83 3.52
N SER A 255 -17.97 -15.45 2.60
CA SER A 255 -17.41 -16.79 2.82
C SER A 255 -15.96 -16.68 3.28
N VAL A 256 -15.54 -17.62 4.13
CA VAL A 256 -14.17 -17.68 4.65
C VAL A 256 -13.64 -19.10 4.65
N ILE A 257 -12.33 -19.26 4.51
CA ILE A 257 -11.64 -20.51 4.73
C ILE A 257 -10.63 -20.36 5.89
N PRO A 258 -10.42 -21.41 6.69
CA PRO A 258 -9.38 -21.37 7.71
C PRO A 258 -8.01 -21.56 7.07
N ILE A 259 -7.05 -20.67 7.40
CA ILE A 259 -5.65 -20.80 7.02
C ILE A 259 -4.81 -20.92 8.29
N GLN A 260 -4.21 -22.08 8.52
CA GLN A 260 -3.32 -22.33 9.66
C GLN A 260 -1.96 -21.66 9.45
N ALA A 261 -1.15 -21.58 10.51
CA ALA A 261 0.23 -21.10 10.42
C ALA A 261 1.02 -21.83 9.31
N GLY A 262 1.71 -21.09 8.48
CA GLY A 262 2.49 -21.59 7.35
C GLY A 262 1.69 -22.02 6.10
N GLN A 263 0.36 -22.02 6.16
CA GLN A 263 -0.47 -22.30 4.98
C GLN A 263 -0.61 -21.04 4.12
N SER A 264 -0.80 -21.24 2.81
CA SER A 264 -0.82 -20.16 1.84
C SER A 264 -2.05 -20.21 0.95
N VAL A 265 -2.48 -19.03 0.50
CA VAL A 265 -3.39 -18.82 -0.61
C VAL A 265 -2.70 -17.99 -1.67
N ALA A 266 -3.10 -18.15 -2.93
CA ALA A 266 -2.52 -17.38 -4.03
C ALA A 266 -3.56 -17.03 -5.08
N ALA A 267 -3.31 -15.94 -5.82
CA ALA A 267 -4.01 -15.62 -7.05
C ALA A 267 -2.99 -15.44 -8.19
N VAL A 268 -3.33 -15.92 -9.38
CA VAL A 268 -2.51 -15.84 -10.59
C VAL A 268 -3.21 -14.94 -11.60
N TYR A 269 -2.51 -13.95 -12.09
CA TYR A 269 -3.01 -12.98 -13.06
C TYR A 269 -2.12 -12.90 -14.30
N GLU A 270 -2.66 -12.37 -15.38
CA GLU A 270 -1.91 -12.01 -16.58
C GLU A 270 -2.03 -10.51 -16.85
N THR A 271 -0.91 -9.85 -17.14
CA THR A 271 -0.91 -8.41 -17.40
C THR A 271 -1.66 -8.07 -18.70
N THR A 272 -2.51 -7.03 -18.64
CA THR A 272 -3.30 -6.53 -19.78
C THR A 272 -2.62 -5.38 -20.53
N ALA A 273 -1.43 -4.96 -20.11
CA ALA A 273 -0.70 -3.86 -20.73
C ALA A 273 -0.53 -4.08 -22.24
N GLY A 274 -0.88 -3.08 -23.03
CA GLY A 274 -0.75 -3.11 -24.48
C GLY A 274 0.72 -3.21 -24.96
N LYS A 275 0.92 -3.44 -26.25
CA LYS A 275 2.24 -3.62 -26.85
C LYS A 275 3.22 -2.50 -26.50
N GLY A 276 4.38 -2.88 -26.00
CA GLY A 276 5.47 -1.96 -25.63
C GLY A 276 5.26 -1.24 -24.29
N LYS A 277 4.27 -1.66 -23.48
CA LYS A 277 4.03 -1.17 -22.15
C LYS A 277 4.37 -2.25 -21.13
N ALA A 278 4.62 -1.84 -19.90
CA ALA A 278 4.73 -2.71 -18.74
C ALA A 278 3.75 -2.24 -17.68
N GLU A 279 3.56 -3.04 -16.65
CA GLU A 279 2.81 -2.62 -15.45
C GLU A 279 3.71 -2.62 -14.23
N VAL A 280 3.34 -1.85 -13.24
CA VAL A 280 3.97 -1.87 -11.91
C VAL A 280 2.91 -2.21 -10.90
N LEU A 281 3.06 -3.36 -10.25
CA LEU A 281 2.30 -3.75 -9.07
C LEU A 281 2.90 -3.07 -7.85
N GLY A 282 2.09 -2.48 -7.00
CA GLY A 282 2.56 -1.83 -5.79
C GLY A 282 1.58 -1.88 -4.62
N GLU A 283 0.39 -2.47 -4.83
CA GLU A 283 -0.56 -2.75 -3.76
C GLU A 283 -1.19 -4.13 -3.94
N VAL A 284 -1.47 -4.78 -2.82
CA VAL A 284 -2.23 -6.02 -2.72
C VAL A 284 -3.43 -5.75 -1.82
N ASN A 285 -4.63 -6.12 -2.25
CA ASN A 285 -5.82 -6.05 -1.43
C ASN A 285 -6.29 -7.46 -1.06
N LEU A 286 -6.72 -7.63 0.17
CA LEU A 286 -7.26 -8.89 0.69
C LEU A 286 -8.40 -8.66 1.67
N VAL A 287 -9.14 -9.72 1.96
CA VAL A 287 -10.24 -9.73 2.93
C VAL A 287 -9.97 -10.80 3.99
N THR A 288 -10.09 -10.43 5.26
CA THR A 288 -10.02 -11.37 6.38
C THR A 288 -11.15 -11.13 7.38
N ASN A 289 -11.56 -12.18 8.08
CA ASN A 289 -12.50 -12.10 9.19
C ASN A 289 -11.82 -12.48 10.52
N SER A 290 -10.55 -12.09 10.66
CA SER A 290 -9.75 -12.29 11.88
C SER A 290 -9.02 -11.02 12.23
N ASP A 291 -9.08 -10.62 13.49
CA ASP A 291 -8.22 -9.58 14.06
C ASP A 291 -6.79 -10.11 14.25
N ASN A 292 -5.82 -9.20 14.28
CA ASN A 292 -4.38 -9.47 14.49
C ASN A 292 -3.82 -10.53 13.53
N ALA A 293 -4.27 -10.51 12.28
CA ALA A 293 -3.82 -11.45 11.27
C ALA A 293 -2.45 -11.07 10.71
N CYS A 294 -1.48 -11.99 10.79
CA CYS A 294 -0.12 -11.78 10.31
C CYS A 294 0.11 -12.51 8.98
N TYR A 295 0.68 -11.79 8.01
CA TYR A 295 0.89 -12.30 6.65
C TYR A 295 2.32 -12.13 6.18
N LYS A 296 2.76 -13.06 5.33
CA LYS A 296 3.90 -12.91 4.41
C LYS A 296 3.36 -12.83 2.98
N ILE A 297 3.71 -11.78 2.27
CA ILE A 297 3.29 -11.55 0.88
C ILE A 297 4.52 -11.69 -0.02
N GLN A 298 4.45 -12.59 -1.01
CA GLN A 298 5.45 -12.74 -2.05
C GLN A 298 4.80 -12.60 -3.42
N ILE A 299 5.47 -11.90 -4.30
CA ILE A 299 5.09 -11.80 -5.71
C ILE A 299 6.05 -12.65 -6.53
N TYR A 300 5.52 -13.52 -7.38
CA TYR A 300 6.30 -14.23 -8.39
C TYR A 300 5.97 -13.69 -9.78
N THR A 301 6.99 -13.41 -10.57
CA THR A 301 6.86 -12.88 -11.92
C THR A 301 7.29 -13.91 -12.95
N ASP A 302 6.81 -13.76 -14.19
CA ASP A 302 7.18 -14.63 -15.32
C ASP A 302 6.91 -16.13 -15.00
N LEU A 303 5.70 -16.45 -14.53
CA LEU A 303 5.33 -17.84 -14.23
C LEU A 303 5.50 -18.73 -15.46
N THR A 304 6.12 -19.89 -15.27
CA THR A 304 6.32 -20.92 -16.30
C THR A 304 5.22 -21.97 -16.31
N ASP A 305 4.54 -22.15 -15.18
CA ASP A 305 3.36 -23.01 -15.00
C ASP A 305 2.22 -22.20 -14.39
N PRO A 306 1.08 -22.03 -15.06
CA PRO A 306 -0.06 -21.28 -14.55
C PRO A 306 -0.77 -21.96 -13.37
N TYR A 307 -0.49 -23.24 -13.13
CA TYR A 307 -1.04 -24.02 -12.00
C TYR A 307 -0.10 -24.11 -10.80
N ASP A 308 1.11 -23.53 -10.92
CA ASP A 308 2.04 -23.37 -9.82
C ASP A 308 2.36 -21.89 -9.59
N PRO A 309 1.71 -21.24 -8.62
CA PRO A 309 1.95 -19.84 -8.28
C PRO A 309 3.40 -19.49 -7.91
N GLU A 310 4.25 -20.47 -7.63
CA GLU A 310 5.66 -20.28 -7.27
C GLU A 310 6.63 -20.63 -8.42
N SER A 311 6.12 -21.00 -9.60
CA SER A 311 6.93 -21.42 -10.78
C SER A 311 7.74 -20.29 -11.43
N GLY A 312 7.55 -19.06 -11.00
CA GLY A 312 8.23 -17.88 -11.53
C GLY A 312 9.43 -17.42 -10.71
N THR A 313 9.84 -16.18 -10.96
CA THR A 313 10.91 -15.53 -10.21
C THR A 313 10.34 -14.76 -9.02
N ALA A 314 10.79 -15.06 -7.81
CA ALA A 314 10.43 -14.31 -6.62
C ALA A 314 10.90 -12.85 -6.74
N ALA A 315 9.98 -11.90 -6.59
CA ALA A 315 10.28 -10.47 -6.73
C ALA A 315 11.02 -9.90 -5.49
N TYR A 316 10.84 -10.51 -4.34
CA TYR A 316 11.48 -10.08 -3.10
C TYR A 316 12.45 -11.16 -2.62
N ALA A 317 13.63 -10.74 -2.11
CA ALA A 317 14.62 -11.64 -1.51
C ALA A 317 14.10 -12.30 -0.21
N ALA A 318 13.19 -11.63 0.49
CA ALA A 318 12.38 -12.17 1.58
C ALA A 318 10.95 -11.66 1.39
N PRO A 319 9.92 -12.43 1.69
CA PRO A 319 8.53 -11.99 1.60
C PRO A 319 8.29 -10.73 2.43
N TYR A 320 7.38 -9.87 1.96
CA TYR A 320 6.95 -8.68 2.69
C TYR A 320 6.04 -9.09 3.86
N GLU A 321 6.37 -8.67 5.07
CA GLU A 321 5.60 -8.97 6.27
C GLU A 321 4.59 -7.87 6.56
N PHE A 322 3.38 -8.26 6.95
CA PHE A 322 2.29 -7.35 7.25
C PHE A 322 1.40 -7.92 8.37
N GLU A 323 0.95 -7.04 9.25
CA GLU A 323 -0.03 -7.34 10.29
C GLU A 323 -1.29 -6.52 10.07
N GLN A 324 -2.45 -7.18 10.09
CA GLN A 324 -3.76 -6.56 10.00
C GLN A 324 -4.41 -6.57 11.40
N PRO A 325 -4.51 -5.40 12.06
CA PRO A 325 -5.01 -5.34 13.44
C PRO A 325 -6.49 -5.70 13.57
N ILE A 326 -7.32 -5.25 12.62
CA ILE A 326 -8.78 -5.43 12.65
C ILE A 326 -9.21 -6.15 11.37
N ALA A 327 -10.15 -7.09 11.50
CA ALA A 327 -10.76 -7.80 10.38
C ALA A 327 -11.38 -6.83 9.34
N GLY A 328 -11.50 -7.25 8.10
CA GLY A 328 -12.15 -6.49 7.02
C GLY A 328 -11.39 -6.54 5.71
N VAL A 329 -11.52 -5.48 4.94
CA VAL A 329 -10.86 -5.26 3.63
C VAL A 329 -9.59 -4.44 3.86
N GLN A 330 -8.45 -4.94 3.40
CA GLN A 330 -7.17 -4.27 3.60
C GLN A 330 -6.37 -4.15 2.30
N THR A 331 -5.97 -2.94 1.96
CA THR A 331 -5.03 -2.64 0.88
C THR A 331 -3.64 -2.39 1.45
N ILE A 332 -2.69 -3.21 1.05
CA ILE A 332 -1.34 -3.26 1.57
C ILE A 332 -0.38 -2.73 0.51
N SER A 333 0.31 -1.64 0.80
CA SER A 333 1.38 -1.16 -0.07
C SER A 333 2.59 -2.09 0.06
N VAL A 334 3.01 -2.65 -1.07
CA VAL A 334 4.17 -3.55 -1.16
C VAL A 334 5.29 -2.89 -2.00
N PRO A 335 6.56 -3.33 -1.87
CA PRO A 335 7.61 -2.84 -2.76
C PRO A 335 7.24 -3.05 -4.23
N GLU A 336 7.38 -2.00 -5.05
CA GLU A 336 6.94 -2.03 -6.44
C GLU A 336 7.65 -3.11 -7.27
N VAL A 337 6.87 -3.85 -8.05
CA VAL A 337 7.32 -4.91 -8.94
C VAL A 337 6.95 -4.58 -10.38
N VAL A 338 7.94 -4.57 -11.28
CA VAL A 338 7.68 -4.39 -12.72
C VAL A 338 7.25 -5.72 -13.33
N LEU A 339 6.08 -5.71 -13.96
CA LEU A 339 5.46 -6.83 -14.65
C LEU A 339 5.58 -6.62 -16.17
N LYS A 340 6.08 -7.61 -16.88
CA LYS A 340 6.20 -7.55 -18.34
C LYS A 340 4.85 -7.69 -19.02
N GLN A 341 4.74 -7.14 -20.22
CA GLN A 341 3.56 -7.30 -21.07
C GLN A 341 3.20 -8.77 -21.29
N GLY A 342 1.93 -9.14 -21.05
CA GLY A 342 1.42 -10.49 -21.31
C GLY A 342 2.11 -11.56 -20.45
N SER A 343 2.80 -11.17 -19.37
CA SER A 343 3.38 -12.13 -18.45
C SER A 343 2.39 -12.50 -17.34
N ARG A 344 2.46 -13.75 -16.91
CA ARG A 344 1.73 -14.21 -15.72
C ARG A 344 2.54 -13.93 -14.48
N TYR A 345 1.83 -13.52 -13.43
CA TYR A 345 2.39 -13.28 -12.12
C TYR A 345 1.43 -13.79 -11.05
N SER A 346 1.95 -14.06 -9.87
CA SER A 346 1.14 -14.45 -8.72
C SER A 346 1.34 -13.54 -7.54
N VAL A 347 0.30 -13.44 -6.72
CA VAL A 347 0.33 -12.91 -5.37
C VAL A 347 0.14 -14.08 -4.43
N VAL A 348 1.17 -14.41 -3.63
CA VAL A 348 1.15 -15.50 -2.65
C VAL A 348 1.09 -14.89 -1.25
N ILE A 349 0.09 -15.29 -0.48
CA ILE A 349 -0.15 -14.81 0.88
C ILE A 349 -0.06 -16.01 1.82
N THR A 350 0.87 -15.98 2.76
CA THR A 350 1.09 -17.03 3.76
C THR A 350 0.70 -16.49 5.13
N ASN A 351 -0.06 -17.27 5.91
CA ASN A 351 -0.26 -16.97 7.32
C ASN A 351 1.07 -17.15 8.08
N SER A 352 1.65 -16.06 8.57
CA SER A 352 2.91 -16.06 9.32
C SER A 352 2.72 -16.01 10.84
N GLY A 353 1.46 -15.82 11.29
CA GLY A 353 1.10 -15.88 12.70
C GLY A 353 1.05 -17.31 13.23
N ILE A 354 0.91 -17.43 14.54
CA ILE A 354 0.75 -18.72 15.24
C ILE A 354 -0.71 -19.20 15.22
N ASP A 355 -1.64 -18.26 15.10
CA ASP A 355 -3.07 -18.55 15.14
C ASP A 355 -3.65 -18.82 13.74
N LYS A 356 -4.75 -19.55 13.74
CA LYS A 356 -5.57 -19.74 12.55
C LYS A 356 -6.26 -18.43 12.18
N ILE A 357 -6.18 -18.03 10.92
CA ILE A 357 -6.95 -16.90 10.38
C ILE A 357 -8.11 -17.37 9.50
N SER A 358 -9.18 -16.60 9.49
CA SER A 358 -10.34 -16.78 8.61
C SER A 358 -10.19 -15.89 7.37
N PHE A 359 -9.61 -16.45 6.29
CA PHE A 359 -9.34 -15.73 5.05
C PHE A 359 -10.59 -15.64 4.18
N GLY A 360 -10.88 -14.47 3.64
CA GLY A 360 -12.02 -14.22 2.78
C GLY A 360 -11.93 -14.93 1.44
N VAL A 361 -13.00 -15.61 1.07
CA VAL A 361 -13.16 -16.22 -0.24
C VAL A 361 -14.52 -15.84 -0.83
N GLU A 362 -14.63 -15.89 -2.13
CA GLU A 362 -15.88 -15.88 -2.83
C GLU A 362 -16.34 -17.30 -3.07
N ALA A 363 -17.61 -17.55 -2.84
CA ALA A 363 -18.31 -18.80 -3.16
C ALA A 363 -19.79 -18.50 -3.40
N LYS A 364 -20.46 -19.33 -4.17
CA LYS A 364 -21.91 -19.21 -4.30
C LYS A 364 -22.56 -19.28 -2.91
N SER A 365 -23.34 -18.28 -2.57
CA SER A 365 -23.94 -18.12 -1.25
C SER A 365 -25.37 -17.60 -1.34
N SER A 366 -26.17 -17.92 -0.30
CA SER A 366 -27.53 -17.41 -0.16
C SER A 366 -27.75 -16.97 1.29
N TYR A 367 -28.28 -15.78 1.47
CA TYR A 367 -28.54 -15.16 2.78
C TYR A 367 -30.06 -15.02 2.97
N GLY A 368 -30.67 -16.08 3.46
CA GLY A 368 -32.12 -16.12 3.61
C GLY A 368 -32.84 -15.87 2.28
N ASN A 369 -33.92 -15.11 2.35
CA ASN A 369 -34.76 -14.81 1.18
C ASN A 369 -34.51 -13.41 0.58
N TRP A 370 -33.43 -12.73 0.95
CA TRP A 370 -33.22 -11.35 0.51
C TRP A 370 -32.03 -11.14 -0.42
N PHE A 371 -30.99 -11.98 -0.32
CA PHE A 371 -29.76 -11.79 -1.09
C PHE A 371 -29.09 -13.12 -1.45
N THR A 372 -28.65 -13.25 -2.69
CA THR A 372 -27.85 -14.37 -3.18
C THR A 372 -26.67 -13.88 -4.00
N CYS A 373 -25.57 -14.65 -4.01
CA CYS A 373 -24.42 -14.40 -4.86
C CYS A 373 -24.14 -15.58 -5.77
N THR A 374 -23.79 -15.31 -7.02
CA THR A 374 -23.08 -16.26 -7.87
C THR A 374 -21.58 -16.04 -7.76
N ALA A 375 -20.81 -17.04 -8.17
CA ALA A 375 -19.35 -17.00 -8.22
C ALA A 375 -18.88 -17.74 -9.47
N GLY A 376 -18.18 -17.03 -10.34
CA GLY A 376 -17.60 -17.55 -11.57
C GLY A 376 -16.20 -18.14 -11.32
N ILE A 377 -16.14 -19.29 -10.66
CA ILE A 377 -14.89 -19.90 -10.23
C ILE A 377 -14.28 -20.69 -11.38
N GLU A 378 -13.12 -20.23 -11.90
CA GLU A 378 -12.42 -20.87 -12.99
C GLU A 378 -11.08 -21.46 -12.58
N THR A 379 -10.66 -22.50 -13.31
CA THR A 379 -9.36 -23.16 -13.10
C THR A 379 -8.21 -22.22 -13.37
N GLY A 380 -7.17 -22.26 -12.54
CA GLY A 380 -5.96 -21.46 -12.72
C GLY A 380 -6.04 -20.04 -12.16
N GLN A 381 -7.13 -19.67 -11.49
CA GLN A 381 -7.31 -18.33 -10.92
C GLN A 381 -6.71 -18.22 -9.52
N THR A 382 -7.13 -19.05 -8.59
CA THR A 382 -6.70 -18.99 -7.20
C THR A 382 -6.37 -20.38 -6.65
N PHE A 383 -5.53 -20.42 -5.61
CA PHE A 383 -4.90 -21.64 -5.13
C PHE A 383 -4.76 -21.63 -3.62
N TYR A 384 -4.65 -22.83 -3.06
CA TYR A 384 -4.34 -23.09 -1.66
C TYR A 384 -3.19 -24.10 -1.54
N LYS A 385 -2.32 -23.89 -0.54
CA LYS A 385 -1.19 -24.79 -0.22
C LYS A 385 -1.10 -25.02 1.28
N SER A 386 -1.00 -26.28 1.69
CA SER A 386 -0.76 -26.63 3.09
C SER A 386 0.67 -26.27 3.53
N ALA A 387 0.93 -26.28 4.85
CA ALA A 387 2.22 -25.88 5.41
C ALA A 387 3.33 -26.96 5.23
N SER A 388 3.03 -28.12 4.67
CA SER A 388 4.04 -29.18 4.44
C SER A 388 5.02 -28.76 3.34
N GLU A 389 6.31 -29.00 3.51
CA GLU A 389 7.36 -28.73 2.50
C GLU A 389 7.12 -29.46 1.17
N THR A 390 6.44 -30.62 1.22
CA THR A 390 6.10 -31.42 0.03
C THR A 390 4.72 -31.08 -0.55
N ALA A 391 4.02 -30.08 0.04
CA ALA A 391 2.69 -29.71 -0.40
C ALA A 391 2.71 -29.11 -1.81
N ARG A 392 1.73 -29.50 -2.61
CA ARG A 392 1.45 -28.91 -3.92
C ARG A 392 0.30 -27.94 -3.81
N TRP A 393 0.27 -26.99 -4.73
CA TRP A 393 -0.86 -26.09 -4.88
C TRP A 393 -2.11 -26.86 -5.29
N THR A 394 -3.23 -26.52 -4.67
CA THR A 394 -4.56 -27.04 -4.99
C THR A 394 -5.38 -25.90 -5.56
N ASP A 395 -5.95 -26.10 -6.73
CA ASP A 395 -6.79 -25.11 -7.41
C ASP A 395 -8.10 -24.87 -6.63
N GLY A 396 -8.46 -23.63 -6.43
CA GLY A 396 -9.66 -23.19 -5.72
C GLY A 396 -10.95 -23.70 -6.36
N LYS A 397 -10.98 -23.87 -7.68
CA LYS A 397 -12.12 -24.48 -8.40
C LYS A 397 -12.47 -25.87 -7.86
N THR A 398 -11.48 -26.67 -7.51
CA THR A 398 -11.73 -28.01 -6.93
C THR A 398 -12.37 -27.96 -5.54
N LYS A 399 -12.36 -26.78 -4.92
CA LYS A 399 -12.95 -26.49 -3.60
C LYS A 399 -14.17 -25.58 -3.68
N ASN A 400 -14.57 -25.19 -4.90
CA ASN A 400 -15.69 -24.27 -5.18
C ASN A 400 -15.57 -22.90 -4.48
N TRP A 401 -14.36 -22.32 -4.49
CA TRP A 401 -14.15 -20.95 -4.00
C TRP A 401 -13.02 -20.24 -4.77
N THR A 402 -13.06 -18.92 -4.73
CA THR A 402 -12.02 -18.00 -5.22
C THR A 402 -11.49 -17.18 -4.04
N ALA A 403 -10.16 -17.09 -3.85
CA ALA A 403 -9.57 -16.28 -2.80
C ALA A 403 -9.77 -14.78 -3.08
N ARG A 404 -10.16 -14.02 -2.06
CA ARG A 404 -10.30 -12.57 -2.14
C ARG A 404 -8.93 -11.92 -2.05
N ILE A 405 -8.21 -11.98 -3.15
CA ILE A 405 -6.91 -11.34 -3.35
C ILE A 405 -7.05 -10.43 -4.57
N LYS A 406 -6.59 -9.18 -4.46
CA LYS A 406 -6.56 -8.25 -5.58
C LYS A 406 -5.15 -7.69 -5.74
N ALA A 407 -4.79 -7.39 -6.99
CA ALA A 407 -3.50 -6.80 -7.31
C ALA A 407 -3.72 -5.45 -8.00
N HIS A 408 -3.20 -4.39 -7.40
CA HIS A 408 -3.33 -3.05 -7.96
C HIS A 408 -2.07 -2.68 -8.73
N THR A 409 -2.25 -2.36 -10.00
CA THR A 409 -1.15 -1.99 -10.88
C THR A 409 -1.36 -0.64 -11.56
N ARG A 410 -0.29 -0.07 -12.06
CA ARG A 410 -0.31 1.07 -12.98
C ARG A 410 0.43 0.73 -14.25
N THR A 411 -0.09 1.15 -15.39
CA THR A 411 0.56 0.97 -16.68
C THR A 411 1.70 1.96 -16.84
N LEU A 412 2.87 1.48 -17.24
CA LEU A 412 4.01 2.30 -17.66
C LEU A 412 3.91 2.60 -19.15
N ASN A 413 3.76 3.86 -19.49
CA ASN A 413 3.77 4.31 -20.89
C ASN A 413 5.20 4.37 -21.44
N GLN A 414 5.37 4.34 -22.76
CA GLN A 414 6.68 4.49 -23.42
C GLN A 414 7.41 5.80 -23.07
N SER A 415 6.68 6.83 -22.67
CA SER A 415 7.23 8.11 -22.20
C SER A 415 7.71 8.05 -20.74
N TRP A 416 7.35 7.02 -20.00
CA TRP A 416 7.82 6.87 -18.62
C TRP A 416 9.30 6.51 -18.63
N VAL A 417 10.07 7.24 -17.87
CA VAL A 417 11.49 6.99 -17.64
C VAL A 417 11.76 7.03 -16.15
N PRO A 418 12.64 6.18 -15.62
CA PRO A 418 13.00 6.19 -14.21
C PRO A 418 13.49 7.55 -13.74
N ASP A 419 13.25 7.85 -12.48
CA ASP A 419 13.81 9.02 -11.82
C ASP A 419 15.35 9.00 -11.89
N THR A 420 15.94 10.19 -11.88
CA THR A 420 17.39 10.32 -11.88
C THR A 420 17.94 9.94 -10.50
N PRO A 421 18.79 8.91 -10.40
CA PRO A 421 19.36 8.52 -9.12
C PRO A 421 20.14 9.67 -8.45
N VAL A 422 19.91 9.88 -7.17
CA VAL A 422 20.77 10.73 -6.32
C VAL A 422 22.02 9.92 -6.01
N PHE A 423 23.19 10.44 -6.34
CA PHE A 423 24.44 9.72 -6.17
C PHE A 423 25.57 10.61 -5.67
N GLN A 424 26.58 9.98 -5.10
CA GLN A 424 27.82 10.60 -4.64
C GLN A 424 29.02 9.79 -5.09
N VAL A 425 30.17 10.44 -5.20
CA VAL A 425 31.44 9.82 -5.58
C VAL A 425 32.51 10.17 -4.60
N LYS A 426 33.28 9.17 -4.14
CA LYS A 426 34.43 9.35 -3.23
C LYS A 426 35.67 8.68 -3.80
N ALA A 427 36.78 9.44 -3.85
CA ALA A 427 38.09 8.90 -4.23
C ALA A 427 38.79 8.24 -3.05
N TYR A 428 39.39 7.08 -3.27
CA TYR A 428 40.11 6.32 -2.28
C TYR A 428 41.59 6.14 -2.66
N ASN A 429 42.49 6.34 -1.68
CA ASN A 429 43.93 6.19 -1.88
C ASN A 429 44.37 4.77 -2.29
N SER A 430 43.51 3.79 -2.19
CA SER A 430 43.71 2.43 -2.69
C SER A 430 43.52 2.28 -4.21
N GLY A 431 43.44 3.40 -4.94
CA GLY A 431 43.45 3.43 -6.41
C GLY A 431 42.10 3.19 -7.07
N TYR A 432 41.00 3.54 -6.40
CA TYR A 432 39.66 3.47 -6.98
C TYR A 432 38.79 4.66 -6.58
N ASN A 433 37.74 4.91 -7.36
CA ASN A 433 36.65 5.78 -6.96
C ASN A 433 35.42 4.89 -6.64
N LEU A 434 34.73 5.20 -5.53
CA LEU A 434 33.50 4.56 -5.14
C LEU A 434 32.33 5.48 -5.52
N ILE A 435 31.43 4.98 -6.35
CA ILE A 435 30.18 5.61 -6.69
C ILE A 435 29.10 4.91 -5.86
N SER A 436 28.25 5.65 -5.15
CA SER A 436 27.10 5.12 -4.41
C SER A 436 25.86 5.96 -4.72
N TRP A 437 24.69 5.34 -4.73
CA TRP A 437 23.43 6.00 -5.07
C TRP A 437 22.27 5.48 -4.22
N GLU A 438 21.21 6.25 -4.21
CA GLU A 438 19.95 5.89 -3.55
C GLU A 438 19.11 5.00 -4.47
N LYS A 439 18.32 4.10 -3.86
CA LYS A 439 17.42 3.21 -4.59
C LYS A 439 16.34 4.03 -5.28
N VAL A 440 16.12 3.74 -6.57
CA VAL A 440 14.98 4.28 -7.33
C VAL A 440 13.92 3.20 -7.43
N SER A 441 12.67 3.56 -7.21
CA SER A 441 11.53 2.65 -7.26
C SER A 441 11.16 2.28 -8.70
N GLY A 442 10.65 1.06 -8.91
CA GLY A 442 10.14 0.62 -10.21
C GLY A 442 11.21 0.40 -11.29
N VAL A 443 12.47 0.17 -10.93
CA VAL A 443 13.57 -0.05 -11.89
C VAL A 443 14.06 -1.49 -11.88
N THR A 444 14.65 -1.90 -13.00
CA THR A 444 15.27 -3.23 -13.16
C THR A 444 16.76 -3.20 -12.86
N GLY A 445 17.39 -2.02 -12.97
CA GLY A 445 18.83 -1.88 -12.71
C GLY A 445 19.37 -0.49 -12.96
N TYR A 446 20.71 -0.40 -12.91
CA TYR A 446 21.42 0.87 -13.04
C TYR A 446 22.60 0.75 -13.99
N TYR A 447 22.80 1.78 -14.82
CA TYR A 447 24.02 1.99 -15.59
C TYR A 447 24.90 3.01 -14.87
N VAL A 448 26.17 2.69 -14.71
CA VAL A 448 27.18 3.64 -14.24
C VAL A 448 28.05 4.08 -15.40
N TYR A 449 28.20 5.38 -15.56
CA TYR A 449 29.01 5.97 -16.64
C TYR A 449 30.13 6.81 -16.05
N ARG A 450 31.23 6.89 -16.80
CA ARG A 450 32.38 7.74 -16.53
C ARG A 450 32.83 8.48 -17.79
N LYS A 451 33.33 9.71 -17.62
CA LYS A 451 34.09 10.44 -18.64
C LYS A 451 35.24 11.21 -18.04
N PRO A 452 36.29 11.58 -18.80
CA PRO A 452 37.31 12.54 -18.36
C PRO A 452 36.67 13.89 -18.03
N ALA A 453 37.14 14.56 -16.98
CA ALA A 453 36.65 15.89 -16.59
C ALA A 453 36.90 16.97 -17.65
N ALA A 454 38.01 16.84 -18.38
CA ALA A 454 38.38 17.75 -19.48
C ALA A 454 37.46 17.70 -20.72
N GLY A 455 36.52 16.76 -20.76
CA GLY A 455 35.60 16.56 -21.89
C GLY A 455 35.65 15.13 -22.43
N GLY A 456 34.85 14.86 -23.46
CA GLY A 456 34.75 13.54 -24.08
C GLY A 456 33.39 12.86 -23.88
N LYS A 457 33.23 11.71 -24.52
CA LYS A 457 31.98 10.92 -24.49
C LYS A 457 31.87 10.14 -23.16
N TRP A 458 30.64 9.93 -22.70
CA TRP A 458 30.34 9.03 -21.61
C TRP A 458 30.63 7.57 -21.99
N SER A 459 31.35 6.85 -21.16
CA SER A 459 31.59 5.41 -21.28
C SER A 459 30.80 4.69 -20.19
N LYS A 460 29.99 3.71 -20.55
CA LYS A 460 29.34 2.80 -19.59
C LYS A 460 30.42 1.92 -18.96
N ILE A 461 30.55 1.96 -17.64
CA ILE A 461 31.55 1.22 -16.88
C ILE A 461 30.96 0.11 -16.04
N ALA A 462 29.61 0.16 -15.80
CA ALA A 462 28.88 -0.91 -15.13
C ALA A 462 27.43 -0.96 -15.59
N ASP A 463 26.84 -2.17 -15.46
CA ASP A 463 25.45 -2.51 -15.62
C ASP A 463 25.12 -3.44 -14.45
N VAL A 464 24.30 -2.97 -13.49
CA VAL A 464 24.09 -3.65 -12.20
C VAL A 464 22.60 -3.74 -11.87
N GLY A 465 22.23 -4.75 -11.09
CA GLY A 465 20.86 -4.97 -10.65
C GLY A 465 20.38 -3.99 -9.56
N THR A 466 19.15 -4.14 -9.14
CA THR A 466 18.47 -3.24 -8.17
C THR A 466 19.03 -3.32 -6.75
N SER A 467 19.67 -4.43 -6.38
CA SER A 467 20.31 -4.63 -5.07
C SER A 467 21.68 -3.93 -4.95
N GLU A 468 22.33 -3.66 -6.10
CA GLU A 468 23.64 -3.04 -6.15
C GLU A 468 23.51 -1.52 -6.15
N LEU A 469 23.71 -0.89 -5.00
CA LEU A 469 23.62 0.57 -4.81
C LEU A 469 24.97 1.25 -4.74
N LYS A 470 26.04 0.56 -5.11
CA LYS A 470 27.42 1.08 -5.17
C LYS A 470 28.24 0.38 -6.23
N TYR A 471 29.18 1.10 -6.82
CA TYR A 471 30.13 0.56 -7.78
C TYR A 471 31.55 1.06 -7.50
N LYS A 472 32.52 0.15 -7.53
CA LYS A 472 33.93 0.43 -7.33
C LYS A 472 34.64 0.54 -8.69
N ASP A 473 34.96 1.76 -9.12
CA ASP A 473 35.75 1.99 -10.32
C ASP A 473 37.25 1.90 -10.03
N SER A 474 37.83 0.73 -10.27
CA SER A 474 39.28 0.48 -10.11
C SER A 474 40.09 0.81 -11.36
N LYS A 475 39.43 1.23 -12.46
CA LYS A 475 40.09 1.57 -13.74
C LYS A 475 40.38 3.09 -13.84
N VAL A 476 40.59 3.75 -12.73
CA VAL A 476 40.98 5.18 -12.69
C VAL A 476 42.48 5.34 -12.76
N THR A 477 42.96 6.37 -13.45
CA THR A 477 44.37 6.78 -13.42
C THR A 477 44.59 7.73 -12.28
N ALA A 478 45.60 7.47 -11.47
CA ALA A 478 46.00 8.35 -10.36
C ALA A 478 46.16 9.80 -10.84
N ASN A 479 45.64 10.73 -10.05
CA ASN A 479 45.65 12.19 -10.30
C ASN A 479 44.85 12.64 -11.53
N ALA A 480 44.23 11.74 -12.28
CA ALA A 480 43.30 12.11 -13.36
C ALA A 480 41.95 12.52 -12.78
N SER A 481 41.28 13.47 -13.43
CA SER A 481 39.98 13.98 -13.03
C SER A 481 38.89 13.39 -13.92
N TYR A 482 37.80 12.95 -13.29
CA TYR A 482 36.65 12.30 -13.93
C TYR A 482 35.36 12.95 -13.50
N ARG A 483 34.32 12.75 -14.34
CA ARG A 483 32.92 12.93 -13.97
C ARG A 483 32.20 11.60 -14.07
N TYR A 484 31.25 11.39 -13.18
CA TYR A 484 30.41 10.20 -13.15
C TYR A 484 28.95 10.57 -13.30
N THR A 485 28.16 9.60 -13.72
CA THR A 485 26.71 9.65 -13.62
C THR A 485 26.14 8.25 -13.48
N VAL A 486 24.98 8.16 -12.84
CA VAL A 486 24.20 6.94 -12.70
C VAL A 486 22.87 7.15 -13.42
N LYS A 487 22.46 6.18 -14.22
CA LYS A 487 21.14 6.15 -14.86
C LYS A 487 20.41 4.91 -14.39
N ALA A 488 19.20 5.09 -13.89
CA ALA A 488 18.30 3.99 -13.66
C ALA A 488 17.64 3.55 -14.97
N TYR A 489 17.33 2.27 -15.12
CA TYR A 489 16.56 1.74 -16.24
C TYR A 489 15.54 0.72 -15.76
N TYR A 490 14.43 0.59 -16.49
CA TYR A 490 13.57 -0.57 -16.41
C TYR A 490 13.60 -1.34 -17.74
N GLU A 491 13.34 -2.64 -17.65
CA GLU A 491 13.27 -3.52 -18.82
C GLU A 491 11.85 -4.05 -18.96
N ALA A 492 11.26 -3.89 -20.13
CA ALA A 492 9.96 -4.43 -20.48
C ALA A 492 10.00 -4.99 -21.89
N SER A 493 9.47 -6.19 -22.08
CA SER A 493 9.45 -6.89 -23.39
C SER A 493 10.81 -6.92 -24.09
N GLY A 494 11.88 -7.20 -23.34
CA GLY A 494 13.25 -7.26 -23.86
C GLY A 494 13.86 -5.91 -24.25
N LYS A 495 13.18 -4.80 -23.99
CA LYS A 495 13.66 -3.45 -24.28
C LYS A 495 13.92 -2.69 -22.97
N ARG A 496 15.08 -2.00 -22.90
CA ARG A 496 15.48 -1.20 -21.76
C ARG A 496 15.17 0.28 -21.98
N TYR A 497 14.50 0.88 -21.03
CA TYR A 497 14.13 2.30 -20.99
C TYR A 497 14.89 2.96 -19.85
N SER A 498 15.79 3.90 -20.17
CA SER A 498 16.60 4.57 -19.15
C SER A 498 16.15 6.00 -18.90
N GLY A 499 16.19 6.41 -17.65
CA GLY A 499 15.86 7.74 -17.21
C GLY A 499 16.85 8.81 -17.66
N LYS A 500 16.58 10.05 -17.30
CA LYS A 500 17.52 11.17 -17.41
C LYS A 500 18.73 10.92 -16.50
N TYR A 501 19.75 11.74 -16.62
CA TYR A 501 20.90 11.68 -15.74
C TYR A 501 21.34 13.08 -15.30
N LYS A 502 21.92 13.15 -14.11
CA LYS A 502 22.61 14.33 -13.61
C LYS A 502 24.11 14.09 -13.73
N THR A 503 24.83 15.05 -14.27
CA THR A 503 26.30 15.00 -14.26
C THR A 503 26.80 15.32 -12.85
N GLY A 504 27.58 14.40 -12.27
CA GLY A 504 28.23 14.63 -10.98
C GLY A 504 29.37 15.63 -11.05
N ASP A 505 29.83 16.06 -9.90
CA ASP A 505 30.96 16.95 -9.75
C ASP A 505 32.26 16.32 -10.27
N VAL A 506 33.26 17.15 -10.50
CA VAL A 506 34.58 16.65 -10.86
C VAL A 506 35.24 15.99 -9.65
N ILE A 507 35.57 14.73 -9.81
CA ILE A 507 36.36 13.98 -8.80
C ILE A 507 37.78 13.72 -9.35
N LYS A 508 38.77 14.16 -8.61
CA LYS A 508 40.16 13.83 -8.90
C LYS A 508 40.50 12.49 -8.22
N ALA A 509 40.89 11.51 -9.02
CA ALA A 509 41.32 10.22 -8.50
C ALA A 509 42.52 10.43 -7.57
N ALA A 510 42.52 9.72 -6.45
CA ALA A 510 43.55 9.85 -5.46
C ALA A 510 44.94 9.57 -6.09
N PRO A 511 45.99 10.24 -5.63
CA PRO A 511 47.38 9.92 -6.00
C PRO A 511 47.68 8.45 -5.71
N ALA A 512 48.55 7.86 -6.51
CA ALA A 512 49.06 6.53 -6.20
C ALA A 512 49.80 6.57 -4.85
N VAL A 513 49.79 5.44 -4.14
CA VAL A 513 50.51 5.34 -2.87
C VAL A 513 51.97 5.72 -3.07
N GLN A 514 52.40 6.75 -2.36
CA GLN A 514 53.80 7.21 -2.43
C GLN A 514 54.70 6.23 -1.68
N LYS A 515 55.76 5.76 -2.36
CA LYS A 515 56.78 4.93 -1.74
C LYS A 515 57.99 5.75 -1.38
N VAL A 516 58.43 5.66 -0.14
CA VAL A 516 59.74 6.14 0.31
C VAL A 516 60.81 5.22 -0.27
N THR A 517 61.75 5.77 -1.01
CA THR A 517 62.84 5.02 -1.66
C THR A 517 64.09 4.89 -0.78
N SER A 518 64.33 5.85 0.07
CA SER A 518 65.38 5.75 1.08
C SER A 518 65.17 6.68 2.27
N VAL A 519 65.64 6.25 3.41
CA VAL A 519 65.76 7.04 4.64
C VAL A 519 67.19 6.88 5.12
N LYS A 520 67.98 8.00 5.18
CA LYS A 520 69.36 7.94 5.55
C LYS A 520 69.69 9.03 6.61
N SER A 521 70.43 8.66 7.61
CA SER A 521 71.00 9.61 8.58
C SER A 521 72.07 10.44 7.91
N GLU A 522 72.03 11.77 8.10
CA GLU A 522 73.05 12.75 7.64
C GLU A 522 73.51 13.58 8.82
N LYS A 523 74.61 14.32 8.66
CA LYS A 523 75.25 15.15 9.75
C LYS A 523 74.21 16.09 10.42
N ASN A 524 73.25 16.61 9.66
CA ASN A 524 72.26 17.63 10.10
C ASN A 524 70.81 17.15 10.15
N GLY A 525 70.55 15.84 10.22
CA GLY A 525 69.21 15.31 10.26
C GLY A 525 69.02 13.97 9.54
N ILE A 526 67.77 13.61 9.27
CA ILE A 526 67.39 12.40 8.51
C ILE A 526 66.82 12.80 7.15
N ARG A 527 67.45 12.32 6.07
CA ARG A 527 67.00 12.59 4.72
C ARG A 527 66.06 11.47 4.26
N ILE A 528 64.87 11.85 3.86
CA ILE A 528 63.86 11.02 3.27
C ILE A 528 63.85 11.27 1.75
N ARG A 529 63.86 10.22 0.92
CA ARG A 529 63.80 10.33 -0.53
C ARG A 529 62.62 9.50 -1.08
N TRP A 530 62.02 10.00 -2.15
CA TRP A 530 60.95 9.33 -2.87
C TRP A 530 61.02 9.67 -4.37
N LYS A 531 60.30 8.90 -5.19
CA LYS A 531 60.15 9.19 -6.62
C LYS A 531 58.97 10.15 -6.82
N PRO A 532 59.17 11.35 -7.43
CA PRO A 532 58.06 12.27 -7.68
C PRO A 532 56.96 11.63 -8.49
N GLN A 533 55.73 11.95 -8.15
CA GLN A 533 54.54 11.50 -8.92
C GLN A 533 54.12 12.56 -9.93
N LYS A 534 53.75 12.10 -11.14
CA LYS A 534 53.19 12.99 -12.18
C LYS A 534 51.87 13.58 -11.70
N LYS A 535 51.63 14.86 -11.95
CA LYS A 535 50.40 15.60 -11.60
C LYS A 535 50.04 15.61 -10.11
N CYS A 536 51.06 15.65 -9.26
CA CYS A 536 50.94 15.80 -7.82
C CYS A 536 51.20 17.28 -7.45
N ASP A 537 50.39 17.86 -6.56
CA ASP A 537 50.52 19.25 -6.14
C ASP A 537 51.58 19.41 -5.06
N GLY A 538 51.93 18.32 -4.35
CA GLY A 538 52.94 18.31 -3.29
C GLY A 538 52.85 17.06 -2.42
N TYR A 539 53.55 17.12 -1.27
CA TYR A 539 53.69 15.98 -0.37
C TYR A 539 53.45 16.41 1.08
N TYR A 540 52.89 15.54 1.87
CA TYR A 540 52.88 15.60 3.32
C TYR A 540 53.87 14.57 3.85
N ILE A 541 54.78 15.01 4.72
CA ILE A 541 55.78 14.15 5.36
C ILE A 541 55.34 13.90 6.78
N TYR A 542 55.16 12.64 7.10
CA TYR A 542 54.80 12.19 8.44
C TYR A 542 55.97 11.47 9.10
N ARG A 543 56.06 11.59 10.41
CA ARG A 543 57.08 10.95 11.24
C ARG A 543 56.46 10.35 12.49
N LYS A 544 56.92 9.17 12.91
CA LYS A 544 56.61 8.60 14.22
C LYS A 544 57.86 8.00 14.86
N LYS A 545 57.92 7.98 16.20
CA LYS A 545 58.84 7.13 16.95
C LYS A 545 58.34 5.67 16.96
N LYS A 546 59.23 4.71 17.29
CA LYS A 546 58.83 3.33 17.49
C LYS A 546 57.71 3.28 18.56
N GLY A 547 56.61 2.59 18.28
CA GLY A 547 55.44 2.50 19.16
C GLY A 547 54.50 3.73 19.17
N GLY A 548 54.82 4.84 18.50
CA GLY A 548 54.02 6.06 18.45
C GLY A 548 53.17 6.20 17.19
N SER A 549 52.34 7.23 17.15
CA SER A 549 51.47 7.58 16.00
C SER A 549 52.21 8.52 15.03
N TYR A 550 51.83 8.44 13.72
CA TYR A 550 52.35 9.36 12.70
C TYR A 550 51.86 10.78 12.93
N GLN A 551 52.80 11.74 12.94
CA GLN A 551 52.53 13.18 13.02
C GLN A 551 53.02 13.86 11.74
N LEU A 552 52.26 14.83 11.23
CA LEU A 552 52.64 15.66 10.10
C LEU A 552 53.81 16.59 10.53
N ILE A 553 54.96 16.46 9.87
CA ILE A 553 56.15 17.29 10.18
C ILE A 553 56.46 18.32 9.10
N LYS A 554 55.98 18.09 7.86
CA LYS A 554 56.19 19.03 6.76
C LYS A 554 55.11 18.91 5.68
N LYS A 555 54.62 20.04 5.19
CA LYS A 555 53.89 20.19 3.93
C LYS A 555 54.84 20.76 2.88
N ILE A 556 54.93 20.10 1.74
CA ILE A 556 55.71 20.51 0.56
C ILE A 556 54.69 20.79 -0.56
N SER A 557 54.60 22.04 -1.02
CA SER A 557 53.64 22.45 -2.07
C SER A 557 54.22 22.36 -3.50
N ASN A 558 55.31 21.59 -3.68
CA ASN A 558 55.92 21.33 -4.99
C ASN A 558 55.90 19.84 -5.31
N GLY A 559 55.08 19.46 -6.31
CA GLY A 559 54.91 18.08 -6.74
C GLY A 559 56.13 17.44 -7.40
N ASN A 560 57.14 18.23 -7.77
CA ASN A 560 58.41 17.74 -8.33
C ASN A 560 59.45 17.43 -7.26
N SER A 561 59.16 17.72 -5.99
CA SER A 561 60.06 17.41 -4.90
C SER A 561 60.32 15.92 -4.76
N SER A 562 61.57 15.54 -4.52
CA SER A 562 62.01 14.14 -4.40
C SER A 562 62.65 13.82 -3.06
N SER A 563 62.86 14.84 -2.21
CA SER A 563 63.48 14.63 -0.89
C SER A 563 63.09 15.69 0.11
N TYR A 564 63.24 15.35 1.39
CA TYR A 564 63.12 16.25 2.53
C TYR A 564 64.17 15.88 3.58
N LEU A 565 64.82 16.90 4.21
CA LEU A 565 65.72 16.72 5.33
C LEU A 565 64.99 17.09 6.63
N ASP A 566 64.70 16.12 7.46
CA ASP A 566 64.18 16.33 8.80
C ASP A 566 65.24 16.71 9.78
N LYS A 567 65.51 18.04 9.92
CA LYS A 567 66.46 18.61 10.83
C LYS A 567 66.07 18.53 12.30
N LYS A 568 64.77 18.18 12.59
CA LYS A 568 64.24 18.05 13.95
C LYS A 568 64.30 16.62 14.48
N ALA A 569 64.87 15.67 13.74
CA ALA A 569 65.13 14.33 14.22
C ALA A 569 66.20 14.32 15.30
N GLN A 570 65.93 13.71 16.43
CA GLN A 570 66.86 13.65 17.57
C GLN A 570 67.88 12.53 17.37
N LYS A 571 69.14 12.81 17.73
CA LYS A 571 70.20 11.82 17.68
C LYS A 571 69.94 10.65 18.64
N GLY A 572 70.18 9.42 18.20
CA GLY A 572 69.92 8.20 18.99
C GLY A 572 68.48 7.74 19.03
N VAL A 573 67.56 8.41 18.36
CA VAL A 573 66.13 8.02 18.31
C VAL A 573 65.77 7.40 16.95
N SER A 574 65.11 6.25 16.97
CA SER A 574 64.65 5.58 15.77
C SER A 574 63.28 6.15 15.33
N TYR A 575 63.19 6.53 14.07
CA TYR A 575 61.99 7.09 13.45
C TYR A 575 61.52 6.28 12.24
N TYR A 576 60.17 6.30 12.03
CA TYR A 576 59.53 5.84 10.82
C TYR A 576 58.94 7.04 10.08
N TYR A 577 59.04 7.03 8.74
CA TYR A 577 58.56 8.10 7.89
C TYR A 577 57.51 7.57 6.87
N ALA A 578 56.51 8.37 6.57
CA ALA A 578 55.49 8.14 5.53
C ALA A 578 55.22 9.43 4.73
#